data_4ef7c8817db3077810599d99a2e461f4
#
_entry.id   4ef7c8817db3077810599d99a2e461f4
#
_cell.length_a   1.000
_cell.length_b   1.000
_cell.length_c   1.000
_cell.angle_alpha   90.00
_cell.angle_beta   90.00
_cell.angle_gamma   90.00
#
_symmetry.space_group_name_H-M   'P 1'
#
loop_
_entity.id
_entity.type
_entity.pdbx_description
1 polymer ?
#
loop_
_entity_poly.entity_id
_entity_poly.type
_entity_poly.pdbx_seq_one_letter_code
_entity_poly.pdbx_strand_id
1 'polypeptide(L)'
;MTADTRIPDSPDTSGAPPRTPARAQVRRRSLQDTASPLEKALKAVVLAVICALVIIPFIGIVSTSVAPADQVTESGGFVLLPREIDLTAYRSILSGGVVARSLVISIGITAVGTFISLALTAMLAWALSRRGTVGNRPMLLLVLISLLFSPGLIPTYLAVRQFGLIDSYWALILPTAVSAFNVIVVRSFFASLPQELIDAAKIDGASEWQIFRRIGLPLSRAALAVIGLFYGVNYWNAFFSALLYLNDAAKWPLQMVLRTYVVNGTEMGTTEMGTVMEAAPPQTTIQMAILVISIVPILCVYPFLQRHFAKGVLTGAVKG
;
A
#
# COMPACT_ATOMS: atom_id res chain seq x y z
N MET A 1 86.47 50.87 11.89
CA MET A 1 85.60 50.87 10.70
C MET A 1 84.33 50.23 11.11
N THR A 2 83.42 51.02 11.64
CA THR A 2 82.12 50.55 12.24
C THR A 2 81.01 51.08 11.33
N ALA A 3 80.27 50.19 10.71
CA ALA A 3 79.15 50.51 9.90
C ALA A 3 77.86 50.54 10.79
N ASP A 4 77.28 51.73 10.86
CA ASP A 4 76.07 52.09 11.46
C ASP A 4 74.89 51.61 10.57
N THR A 5 74.05 50.69 11.07
CA THR A 5 72.92 50.20 10.39
C THR A 5 71.67 50.68 11.16
N ARG A 6 71.13 51.82 10.75
CA ARG A 6 69.77 52.30 11.21
C ARG A 6 68.70 51.46 10.60
N ILE A 7 67.81 50.95 11.48
CA ILE A 7 66.51 50.28 11.16
C ILE A 7 65.52 51.41 10.90
N PRO A 8 64.77 51.44 9.81
CA PRO A 8 63.72 52.42 9.62
C PRO A 8 62.43 51.95 10.37
N ASP A 9 61.76 52.92 10.97
CA ASP A 9 60.50 52.83 11.66
C ASP A 9 59.41 52.24 10.79
N SER A 10 58.65 51.28 11.33
CA SER A 10 57.45 50.74 10.74
C SER A 10 56.27 51.72 10.84
N PRO A 11 55.48 51.94 9.78
CA PRO A 11 54.30 52.78 9.89
C PRO A 11 53.19 52.06 10.62
N ASP A 12 52.65 52.79 11.58
CA ASP A 12 51.46 52.49 12.37
C ASP A 12 50.23 52.26 11.45
N THR A 13 49.78 50.99 11.31
CA THR A 13 48.53 50.66 10.63
C THR A 13 47.48 50.32 11.66
N SER A 14 46.81 51.37 12.20
CA SER A 14 45.54 51.23 12.86
C SER A 14 44.48 50.80 11.82
N GLY A 15 44.47 49.50 11.52
CA GLY A 15 43.51 48.86 10.61
C GLY A 15 42.18 48.63 11.36
N ALA A 16 41.16 49.40 11.04
CA ALA A 16 39.79 49.09 11.39
C ALA A 16 39.45 47.67 10.90
N PRO A 17 38.68 46.86 11.69
CA PRO A 17 38.34 45.52 11.28
C PRO A 17 37.50 45.55 9.97
N PRO A 18 37.68 44.60 9.03
CA PRO A 18 36.92 44.56 7.80
C PRO A 18 35.42 44.42 8.14
N ARG A 19 34.64 45.37 7.65
CA ARG A 19 33.17 45.31 7.71
C ARG A 19 32.75 44.09 6.92
N THR A 20 32.31 43.06 7.62
CA THR A 20 31.61 41.90 7.06
C THR A 20 30.46 42.40 6.19
N PRO A 21 30.34 42.01 4.93
CA PRO A 21 29.20 42.40 4.12
C PRO A 21 27.94 41.84 4.79
N ALA A 22 27.00 42.70 5.11
CA ALA A 22 25.70 42.34 5.63
C ALA A 22 25.12 41.25 4.70
N ARG A 23 25.02 40.02 5.20
CA ARG A 23 24.29 38.95 4.53
C ARG A 23 22.92 39.51 4.23
N ALA A 24 22.66 39.80 2.97
CA ALA A 24 21.34 40.06 2.45
C ALA A 24 20.48 38.85 2.84
N GLN A 25 19.68 39.00 3.87
CA GLN A 25 18.62 38.07 4.20
C GLN A 25 17.69 38.08 2.99
N VAL A 26 17.90 37.12 2.09
CA VAL A 26 16.94 36.78 1.05
C VAL A 26 15.69 36.32 1.82
N ARG A 27 14.79 37.29 2.03
CA ARG A 27 13.46 37.10 2.58
C ARG A 27 12.78 36.11 1.62
N ARG A 28 12.84 34.81 1.95
CA ARG A 28 12.01 33.78 1.30
C ARG A 28 10.57 34.23 1.57
N ARG A 29 10.01 35.05 0.69
CA ARG A 29 8.58 35.27 0.60
C ARG A 29 7.97 33.90 0.39
N SER A 30 7.31 33.37 1.41
CA SER A 30 6.51 32.16 1.26
C SER A 30 5.50 32.48 0.17
N LEU A 31 5.52 31.73 -0.91
CA LEU A 31 4.58 31.82 -2.03
C LEU A 31 3.12 31.48 -1.60
N GLN A 32 2.92 31.29 -0.29
CA GLN A 32 1.63 30.88 0.27
C GLN A 32 0.67 32.01 0.62
N ASP A 33 1.11 33.29 0.61
CA ASP A 33 0.30 34.38 1.20
C ASP A 33 -0.32 35.38 0.21
N THR A 34 -0.28 35.14 -1.10
CA THR A 34 -0.81 36.11 -2.08
C THR A 34 -2.08 35.67 -2.81
N ALA A 35 -2.69 34.53 -2.43
CA ALA A 35 -3.94 34.12 -3.07
C ALA A 35 -5.07 35.07 -2.62
N SER A 36 -5.72 35.72 -3.61
CA SER A 36 -6.86 36.59 -3.36
C SER A 36 -8.00 35.85 -2.65
N PRO A 37 -8.86 36.52 -1.86
CA PRO A 37 -9.98 35.84 -1.23
C PRO A 37 -10.90 35.14 -2.23
N LEU A 38 -11.00 35.66 -3.44
CA LEU A 38 -11.74 35.04 -4.55
C LEU A 38 -11.08 33.72 -5.01
N GLU A 39 -9.76 33.68 -5.15
CA GLU A 39 -9.05 32.44 -5.51
C GLU A 39 -9.17 31.36 -4.42
N LYS A 40 -9.14 31.77 -3.14
CA LYS A 40 -9.35 30.84 -2.00
C LYS A 40 -10.77 30.29 -2.02
N ALA A 41 -11.77 31.14 -2.27
CA ALA A 41 -13.17 30.73 -2.39
C ALA A 41 -13.38 29.80 -3.59
N LEU A 42 -12.83 30.11 -4.75
CA LEU A 42 -12.91 29.25 -5.93
C LEU A 42 -12.26 27.88 -5.70
N LYS A 43 -11.06 27.86 -5.12
CA LYS A 43 -10.39 26.60 -4.76
C LYS A 43 -11.21 25.77 -3.75
N ALA A 44 -11.81 26.43 -2.76
CA ALA A 44 -12.65 25.76 -1.77
C ALA A 44 -13.90 25.15 -2.41
N VAL A 45 -14.58 25.88 -3.32
CA VAL A 45 -15.74 25.39 -4.04
C VAL A 45 -15.37 24.20 -4.94
N VAL A 46 -14.29 24.31 -5.72
CA VAL A 46 -13.83 23.21 -6.58
C VAL A 46 -13.50 21.98 -5.75
N LEU A 47 -12.78 22.15 -4.64
CA LEU A 47 -12.44 21.06 -3.73
C LEU A 47 -13.69 20.43 -3.10
N ALA A 48 -14.64 21.25 -2.65
CA ALA A 48 -15.90 20.77 -2.10
C ALA A 48 -16.73 19.97 -3.11
N VAL A 49 -16.79 20.41 -4.37
CA VAL A 49 -17.48 19.70 -5.45
C VAL A 49 -16.81 18.36 -5.74
N ILE A 50 -15.46 18.33 -5.82
CA ILE A 50 -14.72 17.07 -6.03
C ILE A 50 -14.95 16.11 -4.85
N CYS A 51 -14.86 16.61 -3.61
CA CYS A 51 -15.12 15.80 -2.43
C CYS A 51 -16.56 15.26 -2.42
N ALA A 52 -17.55 16.11 -2.72
CA ALA A 52 -18.95 15.69 -2.78
C ALA A 52 -19.19 14.61 -3.84
N LEU A 53 -18.61 14.78 -5.04
CA LEU A 53 -18.73 13.83 -6.15
C LEU A 53 -18.15 12.46 -5.80
N VAL A 54 -17.10 12.41 -4.95
CA VAL A 54 -16.52 11.17 -4.47
C VAL A 54 -17.31 10.60 -3.28
N ILE A 55 -17.69 11.43 -2.31
CA ILE A 55 -18.28 10.95 -1.03
C ILE A 55 -19.74 10.54 -1.19
N ILE A 56 -20.54 11.25 -2.01
CA ILE A 56 -21.98 10.98 -2.17
C ILE A 56 -22.26 9.53 -2.61
N PRO A 57 -21.59 8.98 -3.65
CA PRO A 57 -21.77 7.57 -4.02
C PRO A 57 -21.46 6.60 -2.89
N PHE A 58 -20.42 6.85 -2.09
CA PHE A 58 -20.08 5.98 -0.95
C PHE A 58 -21.14 6.05 0.16
N ILE A 59 -21.66 7.26 0.45
CA ILE A 59 -22.78 7.41 1.37
C ILE A 59 -23.98 6.62 0.85
N GLY A 60 -24.33 6.73 -0.43
CA GLY A 60 -25.43 6.01 -1.03
C GLY A 60 -25.27 4.49 -0.95
N ILE A 61 -24.06 3.95 -1.21
CA ILE A 61 -23.76 2.52 -1.06
C ILE A 61 -23.98 2.07 0.39
N VAL A 62 -23.40 2.78 1.36
CA VAL A 62 -23.54 2.44 2.79
C VAL A 62 -24.98 2.59 3.24
N SER A 63 -25.66 3.67 2.88
CA SER A 63 -27.06 3.91 3.26
C SER A 63 -27.99 2.88 2.68
N THR A 64 -27.86 2.55 1.38
CA THR A 64 -28.69 1.53 0.73
C THR A 64 -28.45 0.14 1.32
N SER A 65 -27.22 -0.18 1.76
CA SER A 65 -26.89 -1.48 2.35
C SER A 65 -27.54 -1.73 3.71
N VAL A 66 -27.97 -0.67 4.40
CA VAL A 66 -28.64 -0.73 5.72
C VAL A 66 -30.06 -0.19 5.68
N ALA A 67 -30.59 0.16 4.51
CA ALA A 67 -31.95 0.67 4.38
C ALA A 67 -32.98 -0.48 4.37
N PRO A 68 -34.19 -0.26 4.94
CA PRO A 68 -35.30 -1.21 4.87
C PRO A 68 -35.71 -1.54 3.43
N ALA A 69 -36.18 -2.76 3.22
CA ALA A 69 -36.54 -3.29 1.90
C ALA A 69 -37.58 -2.46 1.12
N ASP A 70 -38.58 -1.96 1.86
CA ASP A 70 -39.65 -1.10 1.34
C ASP A 70 -39.04 0.23 0.82
N GLN A 71 -38.19 0.87 1.61
CA GLN A 71 -37.56 2.11 1.21
C GLN A 71 -36.66 1.95 -0.02
N VAL A 72 -35.90 0.85 -0.11
CA VAL A 72 -35.03 0.57 -1.27
C VAL A 72 -35.86 0.40 -2.54
N THR A 73 -36.99 -0.30 -2.42
CA THR A 73 -37.92 -0.53 -3.53
C THR A 73 -38.59 0.77 -3.99
N GLU A 74 -39.10 1.58 -3.04
CA GLU A 74 -39.72 2.89 -3.32
C GLU A 74 -38.73 3.88 -3.96
N SER A 75 -37.45 3.84 -3.55
CA SER A 75 -36.41 4.75 -4.05
C SER A 75 -35.76 4.31 -5.36
N GLY A 76 -36.24 3.22 -5.98
CA GLY A 76 -35.66 2.70 -7.23
C GLY A 76 -34.26 2.11 -7.06
N GLY A 77 -33.91 1.64 -5.83
CA GLY A 77 -32.66 0.93 -5.54
C GLY A 77 -31.51 1.78 -5.00
N PHE A 78 -31.68 3.10 -4.81
CA PHE A 78 -30.62 3.97 -4.28
C PHE A 78 -31.16 4.89 -3.17
N VAL A 79 -30.64 4.74 -1.96
CA VAL A 79 -31.03 5.47 -0.76
C VAL A 79 -29.86 6.28 -0.23
N LEU A 80 -30.03 7.61 -0.09
CA LEU A 80 -28.99 8.47 0.51
C LEU A 80 -29.07 8.55 2.05
N LEU A 81 -30.30 8.49 2.58
CA LEU A 81 -30.55 8.56 4.04
C LEU A 81 -31.55 7.46 4.39
N PRO A 82 -31.16 6.43 5.14
CA PRO A 82 -32.06 5.38 5.58
C PRO A 82 -33.04 5.93 6.63
N ARG A 83 -34.32 5.51 6.56
CA ARG A 83 -35.34 5.86 7.56
C ARG A 83 -35.07 5.10 8.87
N GLU A 84 -34.64 3.86 8.75
CA GLU A 84 -34.29 2.96 9.85
C GLU A 84 -33.06 2.15 9.42
N ILE A 85 -32.34 1.58 10.41
CA ILE A 85 -31.17 0.73 10.15
C ILE A 85 -31.63 -0.73 10.17
N ASP A 86 -31.61 -1.36 9.00
CA ASP A 86 -31.87 -2.79 8.83
C ASP A 86 -30.57 -3.54 8.45
N LEU A 87 -30.17 -4.50 9.29
CA LEU A 87 -28.98 -5.33 9.09
C LEU A 87 -29.31 -6.73 8.56
N THR A 88 -30.54 -6.94 8.08
CA THR A 88 -30.99 -8.25 7.60
C THR A 88 -30.15 -8.76 6.44
N ALA A 89 -29.77 -7.89 5.48
CA ALA A 89 -28.88 -8.25 4.38
C ALA A 89 -27.51 -8.73 4.88
N TYR A 90 -26.93 -8.04 5.86
CA TYR A 90 -25.64 -8.45 6.43
C TYR A 90 -25.72 -9.78 7.17
N ARG A 91 -26.78 -9.98 7.93
CA ARG A 91 -27.00 -11.27 8.63
C ARG A 91 -27.16 -12.41 7.63
N SER A 92 -27.93 -12.23 6.56
CA SER A 92 -28.14 -13.26 5.54
C SER A 92 -26.86 -13.64 4.82
N ILE A 93 -26.05 -12.66 4.36
CA ILE A 93 -24.83 -12.94 3.60
C ILE A 93 -23.64 -13.42 4.46
N LEU A 94 -23.65 -13.13 5.78
CA LEU A 94 -22.61 -13.56 6.71
C LEU A 94 -22.95 -14.85 7.48
N SER A 95 -24.17 -15.36 7.37
CA SER A 95 -24.63 -16.54 8.10
C SER A 95 -24.05 -17.88 7.63
N GLY A 96 -23.17 -17.88 6.61
CA GLY A 96 -22.47 -19.09 6.17
C GLY A 96 -22.50 -19.37 4.67
N GLY A 97 -23.07 -18.47 3.86
CA GLY A 97 -23.16 -18.62 2.40
C GLY A 97 -21.84 -18.35 1.65
N VAL A 98 -21.98 -18.11 0.36
CA VAL A 98 -20.85 -17.86 -0.57
C VAL A 98 -20.00 -16.67 -0.13
N VAL A 99 -20.63 -15.58 0.33
CA VAL A 99 -19.94 -14.35 0.73
C VAL A 99 -19.07 -14.55 1.97
N ALA A 100 -19.63 -15.18 3.03
CA ALA A 100 -18.88 -15.45 4.25
C ALA A 100 -17.66 -16.33 3.98
N ARG A 101 -17.83 -17.40 3.21
CA ARG A 101 -16.73 -18.28 2.80
C ARG A 101 -15.67 -17.52 1.98
N SER A 102 -16.08 -16.77 0.98
CA SER A 102 -15.17 -16.00 0.10
C SER A 102 -14.41 -14.90 0.87
N LEU A 103 -15.03 -14.31 1.89
CA LEU A 103 -14.37 -13.36 2.79
C LEU A 103 -13.22 -14.04 3.56
N VAL A 104 -13.46 -15.22 4.15
CA VAL A 104 -12.43 -15.99 4.86
C VAL A 104 -11.29 -16.39 3.91
N ILE A 105 -11.64 -16.85 2.70
CA ILE A 105 -10.66 -17.20 1.66
C ILE A 105 -9.80 -15.97 1.29
N SER A 106 -10.43 -14.82 1.05
CA SER A 106 -9.69 -13.57 0.73
C SER A 106 -8.75 -13.13 1.85
N ILE A 107 -9.21 -13.19 3.10
CA ILE A 107 -8.37 -12.89 4.27
C ILE A 107 -7.18 -13.87 4.32
N GLY A 108 -7.43 -15.17 4.13
CA GLY A 108 -6.41 -16.20 4.13
C GLY A 108 -5.36 -15.99 3.04
N ILE A 109 -5.78 -15.79 1.79
CA ILE A 109 -4.88 -15.53 0.65
C ILE A 109 -4.08 -14.25 0.88
N THR A 110 -4.73 -13.18 1.35
CA THR A 110 -4.07 -11.91 1.61
C THR A 110 -3.04 -12.02 2.73
N ALA A 111 -3.37 -12.65 3.83
CA ALA A 111 -2.47 -12.81 4.97
C ALA A 111 -1.26 -13.70 4.62
N VAL A 112 -1.52 -14.89 4.09
CA VAL A 112 -0.47 -15.86 3.73
C VAL A 112 0.38 -15.33 2.58
N GLY A 113 -0.25 -14.83 1.52
CA GLY A 113 0.44 -14.26 0.36
C GLY A 113 1.32 -13.08 0.74
N THR A 114 0.79 -12.13 1.52
CA THR A 114 1.57 -10.97 2.00
C THR A 114 2.75 -11.40 2.86
N PHE A 115 2.55 -12.33 3.80
CA PHE A 115 3.62 -12.81 4.66
C PHE A 115 4.75 -13.46 3.86
N ILE A 116 4.42 -14.38 2.95
CA ILE A 116 5.40 -15.08 2.09
C ILE A 116 6.13 -14.07 1.20
N SER A 117 5.39 -13.21 0.51
CA SER A 117 5.96 -12.21 -0.39
C SER A 117 6.88 -11.21 0.31
N LEU A 118 6.47 -10.75 1.49
CA LEU A 118 7.28 -9.82 2.28
C LEU A 118 8.54 -10.50 2.82
N ALA A 119 8.45 -11.75 3.27
CA ALA A 119 9.60 -12.52 3.75
C ALA A 119 10.61 -12.76 2.62
N LEU A 120 10.16 -13.23 1.45
CA LEU A 120 11.01 -13.47 0.28
C LEU A 120 11.64 -12.16 -0.22
N THR A 121 10.85 -11.09 -0.32
CA THR A 121 11.34 -9.77 -0.72
C THR A 121 12.38 -9.24 0.24
N ALA A 122 12.14 -9.32 1.55
CA ALA A 122 13.09 -8.84 2.56
C ALA A 122 14.41 -9.63 2.55
N MET A 123 14.35 -10.96 2.45
CA MET A 123 15.54 -11.81 2.37
C MET A 123 16.35 -11.53 1.09
N LEU A 124 15.67 -11.46 -0.06
CA LEU A 124 16.33 -11.18 -1.33
C LEU A 124 16.92 -9.76 -1.35
N ALA A 125 16.18 -8.76 -0.91
CA ALA A 125 16.63 -7.38 -0.83
C ALA A 125 17.82 -7.21 0.13
N TRP A 126 17.82 -7.91 1.26
CA TRP A 126 18.95 -7.95 2.19
C TRP A 126 20.20 -8.50 1.53
N ALA A 127 20.12 -9.68 0.91
CA ALA A 127 21.24 -10.28 0.21
C ALA A 127 21.80 -9.37 -0.89
N LEU A 128 20.93 -8.72 -1.67
CA LEU A 128 21.29 -7.79 -2.72
C LEU A 128 21.81 -6.43 -2.22
N SER A 129 21.57 -6.07 -0.97
CA SER A 129 22.07 -4.83 -0.37
C SER A 129 23.52 -4.93 0.12
N ARG A 130 24.04 -6.16 0.32
CA ARG A 130 25.36 -6.40 0.88
C ARG A 130 26.46 -6.34 -0.19
N ARG A 131 27.51 -5.54 0.08
CA ARG A 131 28.70 -5.49 -0.76
C ARG A 131 29.51 -6.78 -0.56
N GLY A 132 29.93 -7.41 -1.66
CA GLY A 132 30.76 -8.64 -1.59
C GLY A 132 29.97 -9.96 -1.60
N THR A 133 28.66 -9.95 -1.60
CA THR A 133 27.86 -11.18 -1.80
C THR A 133 28.16 -11.77 -3.18
N VAL A 134 28.53 -13.05 -3.20
CA VAL A 134 28.77 -13.78 -4.46
C VAL A 134 27.49 -13.81 -5.29
N GLY A 135 27.61 -13.47 -6.59
CA GLY A 135 26.43 -13.43 -7.47
C GLY A 135 25.55 -12.20 -7.35
N ASN A 136 25.89 -11.18 -6.55
CA ASN A 136 25.07 -9.97 -6.36
C ASN A 136 24.75 -9.27 -7.70
N ARG A 137 25.76 -9.04 -8.54
CA ARG A 137 25.60 -8.36 -9.84
C ARG A 137 24.66 -9.10 -10.79
N PRO A 138 24.84 -10.40 -11.13
CA PRO A 138 23.95 -11.12 -12.02
C PRO A 138 22.54 -11.25 -11.43
N MET A 139 22.39 -11.46 -10.11
CA MET A 139 21.08 -11.54 -9.48
C MET A 139 20.34 -10.21 -9.49
N LEU A 140 21.03 -9.09 -9.25
CA LEU A 140 20.46 -7.76 -9.41
C LEU A 140 20.04 -7.49 -10.87
N LEU A 141 20.86 -7.94 -11.84
CA LEU A 141 20.52 -7.82 -13.25
C LEU A 141 19.26 -8.63 -13.59
N LEU A 142 19.09 -9.84 -13.07
CA LEU A 142 17.87 -10.65 -13.24
C LEU A 142 16.65 -9.93 -12.67
N VAL A 143 16.76 -9.33 -11.48
CA VAL A 143 15.67 -8.52 -10.88
C VAL A 143 15.34 -7.33 -11.77
N LEU A 144 16.34 -6.62 -12.32
CA LEU A 144 16.12 -5.49 -13.23
C LEU A 144 15.49 -5.93 -14.55
N ILE A 145 15.95 -7.04 -15.12
CA ILE A 145 15.35 -7.63 -16.34
C ILE A 145 13.88 -7.97 -16.08
N SER A 146 13.56 -8.61 -14.95
CA SER A 146 12.17 -8.96 -14.63
C SER A 146 11.28 -7.75 -14.36
N LEU A 147 11.86 -6.59 -14.02
CA LEU A 147 11.14 -5.32 -13.91
C LEU A 147 10.78 -4.75 -15.29
N LEU A 148 11.71 -4.87 -16.25
CA LEU A 148 11.56 -4.28 -17.59
C LEU A 148 10.78 -5.20 -18.56
N PHE A 149 10.88 -6.50 -18.38
CA PHE A 149 10.29 -7.50 -19.26
C PHE A 149 9.27 -8.34 -18.49
N SER A 150 7.98 -8.11 -18.76
CA SER A 150 6.91 -8.98 -18.27
C SER A 150 6.69 -10.11 -19.27
N PRO A 151 6.61 -11.38 -18.84
CA PRO A 151 6.34 -12.50 -19.73
C PRO A 151 4.94 -12.42 -20.37
N GLY A 152 4.03 -11.64 -19.81
CA GLY A 152 2.65 -11.55 -20.26
C GLY A 152 1.75 -12.65 -19.71
N LEU A 153 0.47 -12.56 -20.07
CA LEU A 153 -0.60 -13.41 -19.53
C LEU A 153 -0.44 -14.88 -19.93
N ILE A 154 -0.27 -15.13 -21.24
CA ILE A 154 -0.27 -16.50 -21.79
C ILE A 154 0.90 -17.34 -21.26
N PRO A 155 2.16 -16.88 -21.29
CA PRO A 155 3.27 -17.63 -20.73
C PRO A 155 3.12 -17.88 -19.22
N THR A 156 2.61 -16.91 -18.46
CA THR A 156 2.38 -17.09 -17.03
C THR A 156 1.30 -18.14 -16.76
N TYR A 157 0.20 -18.12 -17.53
CA TYR A 157 -0.84 -19.13 -17.41
C TYR A 157 -0.33 -20.55 -17.73
N LEU A 158 0.45 -20.68 -18.80
CA LEU A 158 1.03 -21.97 -19.19
C LEU A 158 1.99 -22.50 -18.11
N ALA A 159 2.80 -21.63 -17.51
CA ALA A 159 3.67 -22.02 -16.40
C ALA A 159 2.87 -22.48 -15.18
N VAL A 160 1.84 -21.74 -14.76
CA VAL A 160 0.95 -22.13 -13.64
C VAL A 160 0.29 -23.46 -13.91
N ARG A 161 -0.18 -23.70 -15.15
CA ARG A 161 -0.76 -24.96 -15.57
C ARG A 161 0.25 -26.10 -15.56
N GLN A 162 1.46 -25.87 -16.06
CA GLN A 162 2.52 -26.89 -16.13
C GLN A 162 2.97 -27.33 -14.74
N PHE A 163 2.99 -26.42 -13.76
CA PHE A 163 3.28 -26.75 -12.37
C PHE A 163 2.08 -27.36 -11.61
N GLY A 164 0.95 -27.62 -12.28
CA GLY A 164 -0.22 -28.26 -11.67
C GLY A 164 -0.91 -27.39 -10.62
N LEU A 165 -0.76 -26.07 -10.70
CA LEU A 165 -1.29 -25.14 -9.71
C LEU A 165 -2.72 -24.65 -10.03
N ILE A 166 -3.28 -25.03 -11.19
CA ILE A 166 -4.66 -24.66 -11.54
C ILE A 166 -5.61 -25.18 -10.47
N ASP A 167 -6.61 -24.37 -10.15
CA ASP A 167 -7.61 -24.60 -9.12
C ASP A 167 -7.04 -24.72 -7.69
N SER A 168 -5.90 -24.05 -7.46
CA SER A 168 -5.23 -23.96 -6.16
C SER A 168 -4.98 -22.50 -5.77
N TYR A 169 -5.05 -22.17 -4.47
CA TYR A 169 -4.70 -20.84 -3.95
C TYR A 169 -3.24 -20.46 -4.21
N TRP A 170 -2.36 -21.46 -4.37
CA TRP A 170 -0.95 -21.23 -4.74
C TRP A 170 -0.79 -20.59 -6.11
N ALA A 171 -1.75 -20.79 -7.02
CA ALA A 171 -1.75 -20.10 -8.31
C ALA A 171 -1.95 -18.58 -8.18
N LEU A 172 -2.58 -18.12 -7.11
CA LEU A 172 -2.76 -16.70 -6.82
C LEU A 172 -1.54 -16.08 -6.12
N ILE A 173 -0.78 -16.90 -5.36
CA ILE A 173 0.31 -16.43 -4.51
C ILE A 173 1.67 -16.51 -5.24
N LEU A 174 2.05 -17.67 -5.77
CA LEU A 174 3.40 -17.92 -6.25
C LEU A 174 3.82 -17.04 -7.44
N PRO A 175 2.99 -16.82 -8.48
CA PRO A 175 3.41 -16.01 -9.62
C PRO A 175 3.70 -14.54 -9.27
N THR A 176 3.11 -14.05 -8.19
CA THR A 176 3.25 -12.65 -7.74
C THR A 176 4.03 -12.52 -6.42
N ALA A 177 4.58 -13.63 -5.90
CA ALA A 177 5.25 -13.67 -4.60
C ALA A 177 6.47 -12.75 -4.50
N VAL A 178 7.17 -12.52 -5.61
CA VAL A 178 8.32 -11.60 -5.65
C VAL A 178 8.08 -10.52 -6.70
N SER A 179 7.94 -9.28 -6.26
CA SER A 179 7.88 -8.11 -7.13
C SER A 179 9.25 -7.46 -7.23
N ALA A 180 9.80 -7.35 -8.44
CA ALA A 180 11.09 -6.70 -8.68
C ALA A 180 11.13 -5.26 -8.16
N PHE A 181 10.05 -4.50 -8.35
CA PHE A 181 9.92 -3.14 -7.82
C PHE A 181 10.05 -3.13 -6.30
N ASN A 182 9.31 -3.99 -5.60
CA ASN A 182 9.34 -4.07 -4.15
C ASN A 182 10.73 -4.48 -3.63
N VAL A 183 11.40 -5.41 -4.31
CA VAL A 183 12.77 -5.82 -3.99
C VAL A 183 13.74 -4.66 -4.09
N ILE A 184 13.69 -3.87 -5.18
CA ILE A 184 14.58 -2.72 -5.39
C ILE A 184 14.34 -1.64 -4.33
N VAL A 185 13.08 -1.36 -3.99
CA VAL A 185 12.74 -0.39 -2.96
C VAL A 185 13.28 -0.83 -1.60
N VAL A 186 12.99 -2.06 -1.15
CA VAL A 186 13.48 -2.57 0.13
C VAL A 186 15.00 -2.65 0.16
N ARG A 187 15.64 -3.06 -0.97
CA ARG A 187 17.09 -3.06 -1.10
C ARG A 187 17.70 -1.68 -0.88
N SER A 188 17.09 -0.62 -1.43
CA SER A 188 17.59 0.74 -1.23
C SER A 188 17.54 1.18 0.23
N PHE A 189 16.49 0.80 0.97
CA PHE A 189 16.41 1.02 2.41
C PHE A 189 17.48 0.26 3.18
N PHE A 190 17.69 -1.02 2.89
CA PHE A 190 18.75 -1.78 3.55
C PHE A 190 20.16 -1.26 3.20
N ALA A 191 20.36 -0.76 1.99
CA ALA A 191 21.64 -0.16 1.58
C ALA A 191 21.91 1.20 2.22
N SER A 192 20.87 1.90 2.70
CA SER A 192 21.00 3.19 3.39
C SER A 192 21.25 3.07 4.90
N LEU A 193 21.25 1.85 5.44
CA LEU A 193 21.56 1.64 6.86
C LEU A 193 23.02 2.01 7.15
N PRO A 194 23.30 2.64 8.31
CA PRO A 194 24.66 2.97 8.73
C PRO A 194 25.55 1.73 8.73
N GLN A 195 26.65 1.78 7.99
CA GLN A 195 27.56 0.64 7.85
C GLN A 195 28.24 0.32 9.19
N GLU A 196 28.47 1.35 10.01
CA GLU A 196 29.09 1.25 11.34
C GLU A 196 28.35 0.29 12.27
N LEU A 197 27.00 0.29 12.20
CA LEU A 197 26.19 -0.65 13.02
C LEU A 197 26.38 -2.10 12.58
N ILE A 198 26.58 -2.31 11.30
CA ILE A 198 26.76 -3.65 10.73
C ILE A 198 28.16 -4.15 11.02
N ASP A 199 29.17 -3.28 10.91
CA ASP A 199 30.57 -3.62 11.17
C ASP A 199 30.79 -3.88 12.67
N ALA A 200 30.20 -3.08 13.56
CA ALA A 200 30.23 -3.34 15.01
C ALA A 200 29.61 -4.70 15.33
N ALA A 201 28.45 -5.03 14.78
CA ALA A 201 27.83 -6.34 15.00
C ALA A 201 28.67 -7.51 14.47
N LYS A 202 29.43 -7.32 13.38
CA LYS A 202 30.35 -8.33 12.87
C LYS A 202 31.57 -8.52 13.80
N ILE A 203 32.10 -7.44 14.36
CA ILE A 203 33.18 -7.49 15.36
C ILE A 203 32.71 -8.25 16.60
N ASP A 204 31.44 -8.07 17.01
CA ASP A 204 30.80 -8.79 18.09
C ASP A 204 30.48 -10.27 17.75
N GLY A 205 30.86 -10.74 16.56
CA GLY A 205 30.67 -12.14 16.14
C GLY A 205 29.26 -12.47 15.67
N ALA A 206 28.40 -11.46 15.38
CA ALA A 206 27.04 -11.71 14.87
C ALA A 206 27.08 -12.26 13.44
N SER A 207 26.31 -13.33 13.20
CA SER A 207 26.10 -13.86 11.85
C SER A 207 25.26 -12.91 10.98
N GLU A 208 25.36 -13.00 9.66
CA GLU A 208 24.55 -12.20 8.72
C GLU A 208 23.04 -12.35 8.97
N TRP A 209 22.58 -13.54 9.38
CA TRP A 209 21.17 -13.77 9.76
C TRP A 209 20.79 -13.04 11.04
N GLN A 210 21.67 -12.98 12.03
CA GLN A 210 21.44 -12.22 13.26
C GLN A 210 21.40 -10.72 12.99
N ILE A 211 22.30 -10.22 12.13
CA ILE A 211 22.32 -8.81 11.71
C ILE A 211 21.03 -8.47 10.95
N PHE A 212 20.61 -9.31 10.00
CA PHE A 212 19.35 -9.15 9.29
C PHE A 212 18.17 -9.05 10.25
N ARG A 213 18.03 -10.04 11.16
CA ARG A 213 16.86 -10.13 12.04
C ARG A 213 16.85 -9.07 13.14
N ARG A 214 18.01 -8.74 13.74
CA ARG A 214 18.11 -7.85 14.90
C ARG A 214 18.35 -6.38 14.54
N ILE A 215 18.94 -6.11 13.39
CA ILE A 215 19.29 -4.75 12.95
C ILE A 215 18.51 -4.39 11.69
N GLY A 216 18.66 -5.16 10.62
CA GLY A 216 18.06 -4.86 9.31
C GLY A 216 16.55 -4.73 9.35
N LEU A 217 15.82 -5.77 9.77
CA LEU A 217 14.37 -5.76 9.84
C LEU A 217 13.80 -4.67 10.77
N PRO A 218 14.30 -4.51 12.03
CA PRO A 218 13.78 -3.49 12.93
C PRO A 218 13.98 -2.06 12.45
N LEU A 219 15.14 -1.74 11.87
CA LEU A 219 15.43 -0.40 11.37
C LEU A 219 14.66 -0.06 10.09
N SER A 220 14.28 -1.07 9.31
CA SER A 220 13.54 -0.90 8.04
C SER A 220 12.04 -1.20 8.17
N ARG A 221 11.50 -1.32 9.40
CA ARG A 221 10.10 -1.72 9.62
C ARG A 221 9.08 -0.80 8.93
N ALA A 222 9.37 0.49 8.82
CA ALA A 222 8.49 1.44 8.15
C ALA A 222 8.40 1.14 6.63
N ALA A 223 9.53 0.90 5.97
CA ALA A 223 9.57 0.51 4.55
C ALA A 223 8.91 -0.85 4.33
N LEU A 224 9.19 -1.82 5.20
CA LEU A 224 8.59 -3.15 5.12
C LEU A 224 7.07 -3.12 5.32
N ALA A 225 6.55 -2.25 6.19
CA ALA A 225 5.12 -2.07 6.38
C ALA A 225 4.44 -1.53 5.11
N VAL A 226 5.07 -0.58 4.41
CA VAL A 226 4.59 -0.04 3.12
C VAL A 226 4.57 -1.12 2.05
N ILE A 227 5.65 -1.89 1.93
CA ILE A 227 5.74 -2.98 0.94
C ILE A 227 4.77 -4.12 1.29
N GLY A 228 4.61 -4.43 2.58
CA GLY A 228 3.59 -5.37 3.05
C GLY A 228 2.18 -4.95 2.64
N LEU A 229 1.87 -3.63 2.71
CA LEU A 229 0.61 -3.14 2.17
C LEU A 229 0.49 -3.35 0.66
N PHE A 230 1.50 -3.02 -0.13
CA PHE A 230 1.43 -3.20 -1.57
C PHE A 230 1.10 -4.65 -1.93
N TYR A 231 1.72 -5.61 -1.26
CA TYR A 231 1.35 -7.02 -1.41
C TYR A 231 -0.06 -7.32 -0.92
N GLY A 232 -0.43 -6.82 0.27
CA GLY A 232 -1.76 -7.03 0.83
C GLY A 232 -2.87 -6.51 -0.05
N VAL A 233 -2.76 -5.29 -0.57
CA VAL A 233 -3.72 -4.71 -1.51
C VAL A 233 -3.76 -5.51 -2.83
N ASN A 234 -2.61 -5.96 -3.33
CA ASN A 234 -2.56 -6.77 -4.54
C ASN A 234 -3.31 -8.09 -4.37
N TYR A 235 -3.08 -8.82 -3.27
CA TYR A 235 -3.77 -10.09 -2.99
C TYR A 235 -5.25 -9.90 -2.68
N TRP A 236 -5.60 -8.84 -1.93
CA TRP A 236 -7.01 -8.53 -1.65
C TRP A 236 -7.81 -8.27 -2.92
N ASN A 237 -7.21 -7.59 -3.89
CA ASN A 237 -7.84 -7.24 -5.16
C ASN A 237 -7.63 -8.29 -6.28
N ALA A 238 -7.17 -9.49 -5.96
CA ALA A 238 -6.79 -10.54 -6.93
C ALA A 238 -8.01 -11.19 -7.61
N PHE A 239 -8.86 -10.39 -8.24
CA PHE A 239 -10.02 -10.84 -9.04
C PHE A 239 -9.57 -11.55 -10.32
N PHE A 240 -8.69 -10.90 -11.11
CA PHE A 240 -8.34 -11.40 -12.45
C PHE A 240 -7.57 -12.72 -12.40
N SER A 241 -6.64 -12.86 -11.44
CA SER A 241 -5.92 -14.10 -11.20
C SER A 241 -6.88 -15.22 -10.76
N ALA A 242 -7.87 -14.90 -9.90
CA ALA A 242 -8.88 -15.86 -9.49
C ALA A 242 -9.73 -16.34 -10.68
N LEU A 243 -10.15 -15.43 -11.54
CA LEU A 243 -10.89 -15.74 -12.77
C LEU A 243 -10.12 -16.67 -13.70
N LEU A 244 -8.79 -16.52 -13.78
CA LEU A 244 -7.96 -17.34 -14.68
C LEU A 244 -7.63 -18.72 -14.12
N TYR A 245 -7.41 -18.82 -12.80
CA TYR A 245 -6.82 -20.01 -12.21
C TYR A 245 -7.77 -20.83 -11.35
N LEU A 246 -8.90 -20.28 -10.89
CA LEU A 246 -9.84 -21.00 -10.03
C LEU A 246 -11.11 -21.37 -10.80
N ASN A 247 -11.31 -22.67 -10.99
CA ASN A 247 -12.49 -23.23 -11.69
C ASN A 247 -13.63 -23.52 -10.71
N ASP A 248 -13.30 -23.90 -9.46
CA ASP A 248 -14.29 -24.24 -8.43
C ASP A 248 -14.80 -22.95 -7.75
N ALA A 249 -16.09 -22.69 -7.86
CA ALA A 249 -16.77 -21.57 -7.21
C ALA A 249 -16.64 -21.60 -5.67
N ALA A 250 -16.45 -22.78 -5.09
CA ALA A 250 -16.24 -22.91 -3.64
C ALA A 250 -14.91 -22.29 -3.17
N LYS A 251 -13.96 -22.06 -4.09
CA LYS A 251 -12.64 -21.49 -3.83
C LYS A 251 -12.54 -20.01 -4.17
N TRP A 252 -13.61 -19.39 -4.63
CA TRP A 252 -13.57 -17.99 -5.08
C TRP A 252 -13.31 -17.01 -3.93
N PRO A 253 -12.35 -16.10 -4.11
CA PRO A 253 -12.14 -14.99 -3.19
C PRO A 253 -13.27 -13.94 -3.35
N LEU A 254 -13.42 -13.05 -2.37
CA LEU A 254 -14.50 -12.08 -2.28
C LEU A 254 -14.60 -11.17 -3.54
N GLN A 255 -13.48 -10.78 -4.13
CA GLN A 255 -13.46 -9.94 -5.33
C GLN A 255 -14.08 -10.64 -6.56
N MET A 256 -13.96 -11.97 -6.63
CA MET A 256 -14.60 -12.76 -7.68
C MET A 256 -16.12 -12.83 -7.45
N VAL A 257 -16.55 -13.05 -6.21
CA VAL A 257 -17.96 -13.04 -5.79
C VAL A 257 -18.57 -11.66 -6.03
N LEU A 258 -17.90 -10.58 -5.65
CA LEU A 258 -18.33 -9.21 -5.91
C LEU A 258 -18.55 -8.97 -7.40
N ARG A 259 -17.63 -9.39 -8.25
CA ARG A 259 -17.80 -9.25 -9.69
C ARG A 259 -19.01 -10.02 -10.20
N THR A 260 -19.21 -11.25 -9.76
CA THR A 260 -20.30 -12.11 -10.22
C THR A 260 -21.66 -11.53 -9.83
N TYR A 261 -21.84 -11.18 -8.58
CA TYR A 261 -23.15 -10.77 -8.07
C TYR A 261 -23.43 -9.27 -8.21
N VAL A 262 -22.41 -8.43 -8.16
CA VAL A 262 -22.58 -6.97 -8.23
C VAL A 262 -22.41 -6.45 -9.67
N VAL A 263 -21.29 -6.79 -10.32
CA VAL A 263 -20.97 -6.22 -11.64
C VAL A 263 -21.74 -6.93 -12.76
N ASN A 264 -21.79 -8.28 -12.72
CA ASN A 264 -22.52 -9.05 -13.72
C ASN A 264 -24.03 -9.12 -13.45
N GLY A 265 -24.50 -8.63 -12.29
CA GLY A 265 -25.92 -8.60 -11.94
C GLY A 265 -26.55 -9.99 -11.73
N THR A 266 -25.75 -11.02 -11.46
CA THR A 266 -26.28 -12.36 -11.15
C THR A 266 -27.08 -12.30 -9.86
N GLU A 267 -28.28 -12.85 -9.84
CA GLU A 267 -29.10 -12.90 -8.63
C GLU A 267 -28.54 -13.95 -7.66
N MET A 268 -28.48 -13.60 -6.39
CA MET A 268 -28.04 -14.50 -5.33
C MET A 268 -29.24 -15.28 -4.79
N GLY A 269 -29.27 -16.58 -4.96
CA GLY A 269 -30.30 -17.45 -4.44
C GLY A 269 -30.20 -17.66 -2.92
N THR A 270 -31.29 -18.15 -2.30
CA THR A 270 -31.37 -18.44 -0.85
C THR A 270 -30.30 -19.44 -0.42
N THR A 271 -30.01 -20.45 -1.22
CA THR A 271 -28.97 -21.45 -0.96
C THR A 271 -27.59 -20.83 -0.89
N GLU A 272 -27.32 -19.82 -1.72
CA GLU A 272 -26.04 -19.12 -1.78
C GLU A 272 -25.87 -18.13 -0.62
N MET A 273 -26.98 -17.62 -0.07
CA MET A 273 -27.00 -16.80 1.14
C MET A 273 -26.80 -17.62 2.41
N GLY A 274 -26.98 -18.94 2.36
CA GLY A 274 -26.78 -19.83 3.52
C GLY A 274 -27.94 -19.85 4.54
N THR A 275 -29.06 -19.17 4.25
CA THR A 275 -30.25 -19.12 5.10
C THR A 275 -31.50 -19.22 4.26
N VAL A 276 -32.48 -19.96 4.79
CA VAL A 276 -33.85 -19.95 4.28
C VAL A 276 -34.60 -18.86 5.04
N MET A 277 -34.78 -17.70 4.40
CA MET A 277 -35.57 -16.60 4.97
C MET A 277 -36.96 -16.57 4.32
N GLU A 278 -38.01 -16.27 5.09
CA GLU A 278 -39.38 -16.10 4.59
C GLU A 278 -39.50 -14.93 3.59
N ALA A 279 -38.65 -13.90 3.77
CA ALA A 279 -38.52 -12.78 2.82
C ALA A 279 -37.03 -12.45 2.61
N ALA A 280 -36.50 -12.70 1.40
CA ALA A 280 -35.16 -12.34 1.05
C ALA A 280 -35.06 -10.79 0.90
N PRO A 281 -33.96 -10.16 1.39
CA PRO A 281 -33.72 -8.72 1.15
C PRO A 281 -33.66 -8.42 -0.34
N PRO A 282 -33.99 -7.18 -0.77
CA PRO A 282 -33.84 -6.77 -2.16
C PRO A 282 -32.42 -7.04 -2.67
N GLN A 283 -32.30 -7.50 -3.91
CA GLN A 283 -31.02 -7.82 -4.53
C GLN A 283 -30.04 -6.65 -4.49
N THR A 284 -30.54 -5.42 -4.68
CA THR A 284 -29.73 -4.21 -4.58
C THR A 284 -29.12 -4.01 -3.20
N THR A 285 -29.90 -4.26 -2.12
CA THR A 285 -29.40 -4.18 -0.74
C THR A 285 -28.28 -5.21 -0.49
N ILE A 286 -28.46 -6.44 -0.99
CA ILE A 286 -27.44 -7.50 -0.93
C ILE A 286 -26.17 -7.07 -1.65
N GLN A 287 -26.30 -6.56 -2.88
CA GLN A 287 -25.16 -6.08 -3.67
C GLN A 287 -24.40 -4.95 -2.96
N MET A 288 -25.11 -3.97 -2.40
CA MET A 288 -24.48 -2.87 -1.65
C MET A 288 -23.81 -3.36 -0.36
N ALA A 289 -24.40 -4.34 0.33
CA ALA A 289 -23.80 -4.95 1.51
C ALA A 289 -22.50 -5.70 1.17
N ILE A 290 -22.44 -6.44 0.05
CA ILE A 290 -21.22 -7.10 -0.43
C ILE A 290 -20.12 -6.06 -0.76
N LEU A 291 -20.50 -4.95 -1.41
CA LEU A 291 -19.57 -3.84 -1.69
C LEU A 291 -18.99 -3.27 -0.39
N VAL A 292 -19.82 -2.98 0.59
CA VAL A 292 -19.35 -2.46 1.90
C VAL A 292 -18.40 -3.44 2.57
N ILE A 293 -18.76 -4.73 2.63
CA ILE A 293 -17.88 -5.78 3.21
C ILE A 293 -16.54 -5.85 2.50
N SER A 294 -16.51 -5.66 1.17
CA SER A 294 -15.26 -5.70 0.41
C SER A 294 -14.34 -4.51 0.66
N ILE A 295 -14.88 -3.36 1.06
CA ILE A 295 -14.14 -2.13 1.33
C ILE A 295 -13.61 -2.07 2.77
N VAL A 296 -14.37 -2.62 3.74
CA VAL A 296 -14.06 -2.53 5.17
C VAL A 296 -12.64 -2.97 5.53
N PRO A 297 -12.09 -4.11 5.07
CA PRO A 297 -10.73 -4.52 5.43
C PRO A 297 -9.66 -3.53 4.96
N ILE A 298 -9.83 -2.92 3.78
CA ILE A 298 -8.92 -1.90 3.27
C ILE A 298 -8.97 -0.65 4.16
N LEU A 299 -10.18 -0.21 4.53
CA LEU A 299 -10.37 0.94 5.42
C LEU A 299 -9.78 0.69 6.81
N CYS A 300 -9.88 -0.54 7.34
CA CYS A 300 -9.29 -0.89 8.64
C CYS A 300 -7.75 -0.87 8.62
N VAL A 301 -7.13 -1.20 7.50
CA VAL A 301 -5.67 -1.19 7.35
C VAL A 301 -5.12 0.23 7.16
N TYR A 302 -5.90 1.13 6.54
CA TYR A 302 -5.46 2.49 6.20
C TYR A 302 -4.93 3.33 7.38
N PRO A 303 -5.60 3.43 8.56
CA PRO A 303 -5.09 4.21 9.68
C PRO A 303 -3.76 3.68 10.24
N PHE A 304 -3.57 2.36 10.18
CA PHE A 304 -2.31 1.73 10.58
C PHE A 304 -1.15 2.18 9.68
N LEU A 305 -1.40 2.28 8.39
CA LEU A 305 -0.44 2.75 7.41
C LEU A 305 -0.10 4.23 7.55
N GLN A 306 -1.11 5.07 7.74
CA GLN A 306 -0.92 6.50 7.85
C GLN A 306 0.09 6.85 8.95
N ARG A 307 0.11 6.10 10.05
CA ARG A 307 1.09 6.26 11.15
C ARG A 307 2.53 5.99 10.73
N HIS A 308 2.75 5.06 9.80
CA HIS A 308 4.09 4.70 9.31
C HIS A 308 4.56 5.62 8.20
N PHE A 309 3.66 6.11 7.34
CA PHE A 309 3.96 7.09 6.31
C PHE A 309 4.37 8.46 6.89
N ALA A 310 3.65 8.97 7.89
CA ALA A 310 3.92 10.28 8.48
C ALA A 310 5.32 10.37 9.09
N LYS A 311 5.86 9.26 9.63
CA LYS A 311 7.21 9.22 10.21
C LYS A 311 8.33 9.05 9.18
N GLY A 312 8.07 8.36 8.06
CA GLY A 312 9.08 8.06 7.04
C GLY A 312 9.35 9.22 6.07
N VAL A 313 8.32 9.98 5.71
CA VAL A 313 8.42 11.12 4.79
C VAL A 313 9.15 12.30 5.44
N LEU A 314 8.93 12.54 6.74
CA LEU A 314 9.57 13.64 7.47
C LEU A 314 11.08 13.44 7.67
N THR A 315 11.55 12.20 7.81
CA THR A 315 12.98 11.92 7.97
C THR A 315 13.77 11.96 6.66
N GLY A 316 13.12 11.75 5.51
CA GLY A 316 13.72 11.88 4.18
C GLY A 316 13.83 13.32 3.68
N ALA A 317 12.89 14.17 4.05
CA ALA A 317 12.82 15.57 3.60
C ALA A 317 13.78 16.54 4.35
N VAL A 318 14.33 16.13 5.49
CA VAL A 318 15.22 16.98 6.32
C VAL A 318 16.70 16.82 5.95
N LYS A 319 17.06 15.89 5.05
CA LYS A 319 18.43 15.67 4.56
C LYS A 319 18.70 16.27 3.17
N GLY A 320 17.91 17.23 2.72
CA GLY A 320 18.13 18.01 1.52
C GLY A 320 18.60 19.44 1.84
#